data_a984dc0f17e2c98e0108ac472b881c64
#
_entry.id   a984dc0f17e2c98e0108ac472b881c64
#
_cell.length_a   1.000
_cell.length_b   1.000
_cell.length_c   1.000
_cell.angle_alpha   90.00
_cell.angle_beta   90.00
_cell.angle_gamma   90.00
#
_symmetry.space_group_name_H-M   'P 1'
#
loop_
_entity.id
_entity.type
_entity.pdbx_description
1 polymer ?
#
loop_
_entity_poly.entity_id
_entity_poly.type
_entity_poly.pdbx_seq_one_letter_code
_entity_poly.pdbx_strand_id
1 'polypeptide(L)'
;MPFCLAIHGGCDTRGRELFSAGEIRAQRAALASALSAGYAVLVEGGASVEAVERAICCLEDGGLFDAGKGAYRNPDGGVDLDAAIMDGATGLAGAAAHIHSVRNPIRLARRIMERTAHVLLVSQGAEDFARRQSLEIVDDGYFTPAKDGGMGELEWAMGTVGAVALDRAGHLAAGTSTGGIRRRHPGRVGDSPIIGAGTYADDATVAVSATGEGEYFLRAVLAHDIAARVAYGGRRLADAATESLRERLTAKGGRGGVIVLDAAGAPVMIFNTPTMARGRVLESSGIPEVALFDEELTPVT
;
A
#
# COMPACT_ATOMS: atom_id res chain seq x y z
N MET A 1 15.31 19.41 -2.08
CA MET A 1 15.50 18.16 -2.85
C MET A 1 14.25 17.91 -3.68
N PRO A 2 14.31 17.14 -4.77
CA PRO A 2 13.10 16.76 -5.49
C PRO A 2 12.16 16.02 -4.53
N PHE A 3 10.85 16.21 -4.71
CA PHE A 3 9.85 15.46 -3.96
C PHE A 3 8.97 14.68 -4.92
N CYS A 4 8.45 13.57 -4.47
CA CYS A 4 7.57 12.72 -5.28
C CYS A 4 6.70 11.81 -4.42
N LEU A 5 5.65 11.29 -5.04
CA LEU A 5 4.75 10.31 -4.47
C LEU A 5 4.53 9.19 -5.49
N ALA A 6 4.56 7.95 -5.04
CA ALA A 6 4.12 6.80 -5.81
C ALA A 6 3.13 5.97 -5.00
N ILE A 7 2.15 5.39 -5.69
CA ILE A 7 1.08 4.59 -5.08
C ILE A 7 0.83 3.30 -5.85
N HIS A 8 0.21 2.33 -5.18
CA HIS A 8 -0.42 1.18 -5.81
C HIS A 8 -1.85 0.95 -5.29
N GLY A 9 -2.69 0.40 -6.13
CA GLY A 9 -4.04 -0.06 -5.83
C GLY A 9 -4.15 -1.59 -5.82
N GLY A 10 -3.01 -2.29 -5.70
CA GLY A 10 -2.96 -3.73 -5.63
C GLY A 10 -2.59 -4.42 -6.94
N CYS A 11 -2.20 -5.69 -6.80
CA CYS A 11 -2.04 -6.64 -7.90
C CYS A 11 -3.34 -7.39 -8.16
N ASP A 12 -3.51 -7.90 -9.38
CA ASP A 12 -4.65 -8.77 -9.74
C ASP A 12 -4.16 -9.87 -10.69
N THR A 13 -4.77 -11.04 -10.60
CA THR A 13 -4.49 -12.17 -11.48
C THR A 13 -5.28 -12.12 -12.80
N ARG A 14 -6.25 -11.21 -12.90
CA ARG A 14 -7.01 -10.97 -14.12
C ARG A 14 -6.15 -10.28 -15.18
N GLY A 15 -6.20 -10.80 -16.40
CA GLY A 15 -5.66 -10.11 -17.58
C GLY A 15 -6.55 -8.95 -18.02
N ARG A 16 -6.00 -8.09 -18.89
CA ARG A 16 -6.68 -6.87 -19.37
C ARG A 16 -8.07 -7.14 -19.99
N GLU A 17 -8.24 -8.28 -20.64
CA GLU A 17 -9.47 -8.70 -21.31
C GLU A 17 -10.65 -8.94 -20.35
N LEU A 18 -10.38 -9.12 -19.07
CA LEU A 18 -11.38 -9.32 -18.02
C LEU A 18 -11.83 -8.01 -17.34
N PHE A 19 -11.26 -6.88 -17.77
CA PHE A 19 -11.67 -5.56 -17.29
C PHE A 19 -12.54 -4.84 -18.32
N SER A 20 -13.69 -4.34 -17.89
CA SER A 20 -14.47 -3.41 -18.70
C SER A 20 -13.77 -2.06 -18.85
N ALA A 21 -14.07 -1.35 -19.93
CA ALA A 21 -13.55 0.02 -20.10
C ALA A 21 -14.00 0.97 -18.96
N GLY A 22 -15.14 0.70 -18.34
CA GLY A 22 -15.64 1.45 -17.18
C GLY A 22 -14.78 1.23 -15.94
N GLU A 23 -14.44 -0.01 -15.62
CA GLU A 23 -13.55 -0.36 -14.49
C GLU A 23 -12.16 0.25 -14.68
N ILE A 24 -11.58 0.14 -15.87
CA ILE A 24 -10.28 0.75 -16.19
C ILE A 24 -10.31 2.26 -15.93
N ARG A 25 -11.32 2.96 -16.44
CA ARG A 25 -11.46 4.42 -16.22
C ARG A 25 -11.63 4.75 -14.74
N ALA A 26 -12.47 4.02 -14.02
CA ALA A 26 -12.72 4.24 -12.60
C ALA A 26 -11.45 4.06 -11.75
N GLN A 27 -10.69 2.98 -11.98
CA GLN A 27 -9.44 2.74 -11.27
C GLN A 27 -8.38 3.79 -11.60
N ARG A 28 -8.23 4.20 -12.86
CA ARG A 28 -7.31 5.28 -13.25
C ARG A 28 -7.66 6.60 -12.58
N ALA A 29 -8.95 6.96 -12.54
CA ALA A 29 -9.42 8.18 -11.87
C ALA A 29 -9.18 8.14 -10.36
N ALA A 30 -9.42 6.99 -9.70
CA ALA A 30 -9.16 6.82 -8.27
C ALA A 30 -7.67 6.96 -7.93
N LEU A 31 -6.78 6.35 -8.73
CA LEU A 31 -5.33 6.51 -8.57
C LEU A 31 -4.91 7.97 -8.74
N ALA A 32 -5.42 8.64 -9.78
CA ALA A 32 -5.10 10.05 -10.02
C ALA A 32 -5.58 10.96 -8.87
N SER A 33 -6.77 10.71 -8.33
CA SER A 33 -7.29 11.44 -7.17
C SER A 33 -6.42 11.23 -5.93
N ALA A 34 -6.02 10.01 -5.64
CA ALA A 34 -5.15 9.69 -4.50
C ALA A 34 -3.75 10.32 -4.64
N LEU A 35 -3.17 10.25 -5.84
CA LEU A 35 -1.91 10.93 -6.15
C LEU A 35 -2.03 12.44 -5.94
N SER A 36 -3.08 13.08 -6.48
CA SER A 36 -3.30 14.51 -6.31
C SER A 36 -3.46 14.91 -4.84
N ALA A 37 -4.20 14.11 -4.06
CA ALA A 37 -4.42 14.38 -2.64
C ALA A 37 -3.14 14.32 -1.81
N GLY A 38 -2.28 13.28 -2.02
CA GLY A 38 -1.00 13.16 -1.34
C GLY A 38 0.04 14.16 -1.86
N TYR A 39 0.06 14.42 -3.16
CA TYR A 39 0.99 15.37 -3.77
C TYR A 39 0.76 16.81 -3.30
N ALA A 40 -0.49 17.22 -3.08
CA ALA A 40 -0.81 18.54 -2.55
C ALA A 40 -0.11 18.82 -1.22
N VAL A 41 -0.01 17.81 -0.34
CA VAL A 41 0.74 17.89 0.92
C VAL A 41 2.21 18.23 0.67
N LEU A 42 2.85 17.56 -0.29
CA LEU A 42 4.27 17.78 -0.61
C LEU A 42 4.51 19.14 -1.27
N VAL A 43 3.58 19.61 -2.10
CA VAL A 43 3.63 20.95 -2.71
C VAL A 43 3.61 22.04 -1.64
N GLU A 44 2.77 21.87 -0.61
CA GLU A 44 2.65 22.79 0.53
C GLU A 44 3.83 22.69 1.52
N GLY A 45 4.77 21.78 1.28
CA GLY A 45 5.95 21.57 2.14
C GLY A 45 5.66 20.65 3.35
N GLY A 46 4.57 19.89 3.31
CA GLY A 46 4.25 18.87 4.32
C GLY A 46 5.17 17.66 4.26
N ALA A 47 5.15 16.85 5.31
CA ALA A 47 6.01 15.69 5.47
C ALA A 47 5.57 14.50 4.59
N SER A 48 6.54 13.67 4.20
CA SER A 48 6.31 12.44 3.42
C SER A 48 5.29 11.50 4.08
N VAL A 49 5.35 11.34 5.40
CA VAL A 49 4.41 10.51 6.15
C VAL A 49 2.96 11.02 6.07
N GLU A 50 2.77 12.35 5.99
CA GLU A 50 1.44 12.94 5.83
C GLU A 50 0.91 12.74 4.40
N ALA A 51 1.78 12.86 3.40
CA ALA A 51 1.44 12.60 2.01
C ALA A 51 1.03 11.13 1.79
N VAL A 52 1.76 10.18 2.39
CA VAL A 52 1.43 8.74 2.40
C VAL A 52 0.06 8.50 3.04
N GLU A 53 -0.18 9.01 4.25
CA GLU A 53 -1.50 8.88 4.90
C GLU A 53 -2.62 9.44 4.03
N ARG A 54 -2.44 10.65 3.48
CA ARG A 54 -3.46 11.32 2.68
C ARG A 54 -3.82 10.53 1.41
N ALA A 55 -2.83 10.02 0.70
CA ALA A 55 -3.04 9.20 -0.48
C ALA A 55 -3.78 7.89 -0.16
N ILE A 56 -3.35 7.20 0.90
CA ILE A 56 -3.97 5.94 1.32
C ILE A 56 -5.41 6.17 1.82
N CYS A 57 -5.69 7.22 2.60
CA CYS A 57 -7.06 7.56 2.99
C CYS A 57 -7.98 7.76 1.78
N CYS A 58 -7.49 8.40 0.71
CA CYS A 58 -8.26 8.58 -0.51
C CYS A 58 -8.59 7.23 -1.18
N LEU A 59 -7.64 6.28 -1.18
CA LEU A 59 -7.86 4.93 -1.72
C LEU A 59 -8.80 4.10 -0.84
N GLU A 60 -8.66 4.17 0.50
CA GLU A 60 -9.54 3.51 1.47
C GLU A 60 -10.99 3.99 1.35
N ASP A 61 -11.21 5.30 1.20
CA ASP A 61 -12.54 5.90 1.07
C ASP A 61 -13.19 5.65 -0.29
N GLY A 62 -12.39 5.39 -1.33
CA GLY A 62 -12.84 5.23 -2.71
C GLY A 62 -13.67 3.96 -2.97
N GLY A 63 -13.47 2.89 -2.21
CA GLY A 63 -14.22 1.63 -2.32
C GLY A 63 -13.96 0.82 -3.59
N LEU A 64 -12.93 1.16 -4.38
CA LEU A 64 -12.59 0.46 -5.63
C LEU A 64 -11.49 -0.59 -5.46
N PHE A 65 -10.73 -0.51 -4.38
CA PHE A 65 -9.64 -1.41 -4.04
C PHE A 65 -9.94 -2.13 -2.73
N ASP A 66 -9.29 -3.26 -2.50
CA ASP A 66 -9.46 -4.05 -1.28
C ASP A 66 -8.70 -3.41 -0.10
N ALA A 67 -9.21 -2.30 0.37
CA ALA A 67 -8.76 -1.58 1.55
C ALA A 67 -9.87 -0.64 2.04
N GLY A 68 -9.97 -0.43 3.35
CA GLY A 68 -10.98 0.43 3.93
C GLY A 68 -12.38 0.08 3.45
N LYS A 69 -13.11 1.04 2.85
CA LYS A 69 -14.49 0.88 2.37
C LYS A 69 -14.67 -0.30 1.41
N GLY A 70 -13.67 -0.55 0.55
CA GLY A 70 -13.72 -1.59 -0.49
C GLY A 70 -13.23 -2.97 -0.04
N ALA A 71 -12.91 -3.15 1.24
CA ALA A 71 -12.37 -4.40 1.76
C ALA A 71 -13.29 -5.60 1.50
N TYR A 72 -12.71 -6.73 1.08
CA TYR A 72 -13.46 -7.96 0.91
C TYR A 72 -14.01 -8.48 2.24
N ARG A 73 -15.21 -9.05 2.16
CA ARG A 73 -15.81 -9.70 3.32
C ARG A 73 -15.13 -11.06 3.58
N ASN A 74 -14.90 -11.34 4.86
CA ASN A 74 -14.47 -12.65 5.33
C ASN A 74 -15.64 -13.66 5.30
N PRO A 75 -15.40 -14.96 5.53
CA PRO A 75 -16.45 -15.98 5.52
C PRO A 75 -17.58 -15.76 6.53
N ASP A 76 -17.31 -15.02 7.62
CA ASP A 76 -18.30 -14.70 8.66
C ASP A 76 -19.14 -13.45 8.30
N GLY A 77 -18.89 -12.85 7.14
CA GLY A 77 -19.63 -11.72 6.58
C GLY A 77 -19.13 -10.34 7.02
N GLY A 78 -18.16 -10.24 7.93
CA GLY A 78 -17.51 -9.01 8.34
C GLY A 78 -16.31 -8.65 7.46
N VAL A 79 -15.62 -7.58 7.83
CA VAL A 79 -14.33 -7.20 7.23
C VAL A 79 -13.21 -7.35 8.24
N ASP A 80 -12.01 -7.65 7.76
CA ASP A 80 -10.78 -7.65 8.54
C ASP A 80 -9.80 -6.67 7.86
N LEU A 81 -9.41 -5.61 8.55
CA LEU A 81 -8.58 -4.55 8.00
C LEU A 81 -7.22 -4.56 8.68
N ASP A 82 -6.17 -4.38 7.87
CA ASP A 82 -4.79 -4.28 8.34
C ASP A 82 -4.13 -3.06 7.69
N ALA A 83 -3.29 -2.34 8.44
CA ALA A 83 -2.49 -1.24 7.88
C ALA A 83 -1.19 -1.04 8.65
N ALA A 84 -0.19 -0.49 7.97
CA ALA A 84 1.04 0.00 8.57
C ALA A 84 1.52 1.29 7.90
N ILE A 85 2.25 2.10 8.67
CA ILE A 85 2.96 3.27 8.20
C ILE A 85 4.32 3.35 8.88
N MET A 86 5.34 3.81 8.17
CA MET A 86 6.70 3.98 8.70
C MET A 86 7.31 5.28 8.20
N ASP A 87 7.94 5.99 9.10
CA ASP A 87 8.70 7.22 8.87
C ASP A 87 10.20 6.89 8.75
N GLY A 88 10.78 7.12 7.59
CA GLY A 88 12.19 6.82 7.31
C GLY A 88 13.17 7.72 8.04
N ALA A 89 12.77 8.94 8.39
CA ALA A 89 13.62 9.90 9.10
C ALA A 89 13.87 9.49 10.55
N THR A 90 12.85 8.99 11.22
CA THR A 90 12.91 8.64 12.64
C THR A 90 13.04 7.14 12.90
N GLY A 91 12.74 6.31 11.90
CA GLY A 91 12.58 4.87 12.05
C GLY A 91 11.33 4.46 12.84
N LEU A 92 10.47 5.41 13.22
CA LEU A 92 9.23 5.11 13.91
C LEU A 92 8.22 4.45 12.95
N ALA A 93 7.47 3.50 13.46
CA ALA A 93 6.45 2.79 12.72
C ALA A 93 5.21 2.54 13.58
N GLY A 94 4.07 2.43 12.92
CA GLY A 94 2.83 2.03 13.56
C GLY A 94 2.02 1.12 12.65
N ALA A 95 1.35 0.15 13.24
CA ALA A 95 0.55 -0.82 12.52
C ALA A 95 -0.69 -1.23 13.32
N ALA A 96 -1.74 -1.55 12.59
CA ALA A 96 -2.95 -2.16 13.15
C ALA A 96 -3.33 -3.38 12.32
N ALA A 97 -3.80 -4.44 12.98
CA ALA A 97 -4.26 -5.62 12.28
C ALA A 97 -5.53 -6.21 12.91
N HIS A 98 -6.32 -6.89 12.07
CA HIS A 98 -7.55 -7.52 12.48
C HIS A 98 -8.52 -6.54 13.17
N ILE A 99 -8.75 -5.39 12.51
CA ILE A 99 -9.70 -4.36 12.94
C ILE A 99 -10.91 -4.35 12.02
N HIS A 100 -12.09 -3.91 12.54
CA HIS A 100 -13.37 -4.16 11.87
C HIS A 100 -14.24 -2.91 11.69
N SER A 101 -13.94 -1.82 12.42
CA SER A 101 -14.84 -0.67 12.48
C SER A 101 -14.18 0.69 12.28
N VAL A 102 -12.86 0.74 12.10
CA VAL A 102 -12.15 2.00 11.86
C VAL A 102 -12.25 2.37 10.38
N ARG A 103 -12.79 3.56 10.10
CA ARG A 103 -12.98 4.04 8.72
C ARG A 103 -11.70 4.03 7.90
N ASN A 104 -10.62 4.59 8.45
CA ASN A 104 -9.32 4.66 7.80
C ASN A 104 -8.25 3.95 8.64
N PRO A 105 -7.96 2.67 8.36
CA PRO A 105 -6.92 1.89 9.05
C PRO A 105 -5.56 2.57 9.08
N ILE A 106 -5.17 3.25 7.99
CA ILE A 106 -3.88 3.94 7.92
C ILE A 106 -3.76 5.07 8.96
N ARG A 107 -4.86 5.77 9.29
CA ARG A 107 -4.87 6.76 10.36
C ARG A 107 -4.64 6.14 11.73
N LEU A 108 -5.22 4.96 11.97
CA LEU A 108 -4.97 4.23 13.19
C LEU A 108 -3.50 3.81 13.30
N ALA A 109 -2.92 3.28 12.23
CA ALA A 109 -1.50 2.94 12.17
C ALA A 109 -0.63 4.17 12.49
N ARG A 110 -0.91 5.33 11.91
CA ARG A 110 -0.21 6.58 12.21
C ARG A 110 -0.37 7.00 13.68
N ARG A 111 -1.59 6.91 14.26
CA ARG A 111 -1.80 7.24 15.68
C ARG A 111 -1.04 6.31 16.61
N ILE A 112 -0.94 5.02 16.27
CA ILE A 112 -0.11 4.08 17.04
C ILE A 112 1.35 4.53 17.03
N MET A 113 1.89 4.85 15.86
CA MET A 113 3.26 5.36 15.69
C MET A 113 3.53 6.63 16.54
N GLU A 114 2.61 7.61 16.48
CA GLU A 114 2.83 8.94 17.08
C GLU A 114 2.52 9.01 18.57
N ARG A 115 1.65 8.13 19.09
CA ARG A 115 1.03 8.28 20.43
C ARG A 115 1.32 7.14 21.37
N THR A 116 2.11 6.15 20.96
CA THR A 116 2.48 5.01 21.80
C THR A 116 3.95 4.65 21.61
N ALA A 117 4.49 3.84 22.52
CA ALA A 117 5.79 3.19 22.34
C ALA A 117 5.66 1.84 21.57
N HIS A 118 4.45 1.45 21.19
CA HIS A 118 4.18 0.19 20.51
C HIS A 118 4.21 0.38 19.00
N VAL A 119 4.61 -0.67 18.28
CA VAL A 119 4.59 -0.67 16.81
C VAL A 119 3.29 -1.28 16.28
N LEU A 120 2.77 -2.33 16.90
CA LEU A 120 1.60 -3.05 16.39
C LEU A 120 0.57 -3.25 17.50
N LEU A 121 -0.67 -2.84 17.23
CA LEU A 121 -1.85 -3.17 18.01
C LEU A 121 -2.82 -4.00 17.17
N VAL A 122 -3.56 -4.93 17.79
CA VAL A 122 -4.45 -5.85 17.08
C VAL A 122 -5.85 -5.93 17.69
N SER A 123 -6.84 -6.26 16.86
CA SER A 123 -8.21 -6.60 17.27
C SER A 123 -8.83 -5.55 18.20
N GLN A 124 -9.57 -5.98 19.22
CA GLN A 124 -10.29 -5.10 20.14
C GLN A 124 -9.37 -4.05 20.81
N GLY A 125 -8.14 -4.42 21.15
CA GLY A 125 -7.18 -3.48 21.73
C GLY A 125 -6.85 -2.29 20.82
N ALA A 126 -6.71 -2.56 19.51
CA ALA A 126 -6.50 -1.53 18.48
C ALA A 126 -7.75 -0.65 18.29
N GLU A 127 -8.94 -1.25 18.30
CA GLU A 127 -10.21 -0.53 18.19
C GLU A 127 -10.49 0.36 19.40
N ASP A 128 -10.22 -0.12 20.60
CA ASP A 128 -10.36 0.68 21.81
C ASP A 128 -9.37 1.86 21.83
N PHE A 129 -8.17 1.64 21.31
CA PHE A 129 -7.20 2.73 21.11
C PHE A 129 -7.72 3.73 20.07
N ALA A 130 -8.29 3.28 18.94
CA ALA A 130 -8.87 4.15 17.92
C ALA A 130 -9.96 5.06 18.51
N ARG A 131 -10.87 4.52 19.33
CA ARG A 131 -11.91 5.29 20.01
C ARG A 131 -11.31 6.33 20.98
N ARG A 132 -10.30 5.96 21.76
CA ARG A 132 -9.58 6.90 22.65
C ARG A 132 -8.86 8.01 21.88
N GLN A 133 -8.45 7.77 20.65
CA GLN A 133 -7.83 8.78 19.77
C GLN A 133 -8.86 9.55 18.92
N SER A 134 -10.17 9.37 19.19
CA SER A 134 -11.27 10.03 18.44
C SER A 134 -11.23 9.80 16.94
N LEU A 135 -10.75 8.62 16.51
CA LEU A 135 -10.83 8.21 15.12
C LEU A 135 -12.26 7.84 14.76
N GLU A 136 -12.62 8.04 13.49
CA GLU A 136 -13.95 7.75 12.99
C GLU A 136 -14.22 6.26 12.98
N ILE A 137 -15.25 5.85 13.71
CA ILE A 137 -15.73 4.47 13.77
C ILE A 137 -16.97 4.38 12.91
N VAL A 138 -17.07 3.35 12.10
CA VAL A 138 -18.17 3.12 11.15
C VAL A 138 -18.85 1.78 11.40
N ASP A 139 -20.09 1.69 10.98
CA ASP A 139 -20.86 0.47 11.01
C ASP A 139 -20.48 -0.46 9.85
N ASP A 140 -20.77 -1.76 9.98
CA ASP A 140 -20.48 -2.77 8.95
C ASP A 140 -21.08 -2.41 7.58
N GLY A 141 -22.23 -1.72 7.53
CA GLY A 141 -22.86 -1.23 6.30
C GLY A 141 -22.04 -0.19 5.52
N TYR A 142 -21.03 0.42 6.13
CA TYR A 142 -20.10 1.31 5.44
C TYR A 142 -19.22 0.57 4.42
N PHE A 143 -18.85 -0.66 4.76
CA PHE A 143 -17.95 -1.47 3.93
C PHE A 143 -18.72 -2.08 2.76
N THR A 144 -18.43 -1.59 1.57
CA THR A 144 -19.00 -2.07 0.31
C THR A 144 -17.89 -2.75 -0.47
N PRO A 145 -17.81 -4.08 -0.47
CA PRO A 145 -16.71 -4.79 -1.13
C PRO A 145 -16.52 -4.34 -2.56
N ALA A 146 -15.26 -4.17 -2.97
CA ALA A 146 -14.92 -3.96 -4.36
C ALA A 146 -15.56 -5.07 -5.20
N LYS A 147 -16.16 -4.71 -6.35
CA LYS A 147 -16.89 -5.66 -7.18
C LYS A 147 -15.99 -6.80 -7.64
N ASP A 148 -16.42 -8.02 -7.41
CA ASP A 148 -15.68 -9.24 -7.70
C ASP A 148 -15.44 -9.52 -9.19
N GLY A 149 -15.81 -8.64 -10.11
CA GLY A 149 -15.58 -8.80 -11.56
C GLY A 149 -16.04 -10.12 -12.17
N GLY A 150 -16.91 -10.89 -11.49
CA GLY A 150 -17.38 -12.19 -11.93
C GLY A 150 -16.37 -13.34 -11.78
N MET A 151 -15.38 -13.18 -10.93
CA MET A 151 -14.33 -14.20 -10.70
C MET A 151 -14.89 -15.48 -10.09
N GLY A 152 -14.46 -16.63 -10.63
CA GLY A 152 -14.81 -17.95 -10.15
C GLY A 152 -14.21 -18.27 -8.76
N GLU A 153 -14.56 -19.45 -8.20
CA GLU A 153 -14.19 -19.85 -6.85
C GLU A 153 -12.68 -19.99 -6.56
N LEU A 154 -11.86 -20.05 -7.60
CA LEU A 154 -10.43 -20.40 -7.55
C LEU A 154 -9.47 -19.22 -7.77
N GLU A 155 -9.96 -18.02 -8.05
CA GLU A 155 -9.09 -16.89 -8.38
C GLU A 155 -8.83 -16.03 -7.13
N TRP A 156 -7.55 -15.83 -6.84
CA TRP A 156 -7.07 -14.94 -5.78
C TRP A 156 -7.26 -13.50 -6.25
N ALA A 157 -8.28 -12.82 -5.75
CA ALA A 157 -8.31 -11.37 -5.83
C ALA A 157 -7.34 -10.83 -4.77
N MET A 158 -6.30 -10.19 -5.22
CA MET A 158 -5.33 -9.51 -4.41
C MET A 158 -5.58 -8.01 -4.55
N GLY A 159 -5.97 -7.38 -3.45
CA GLY A 159 -6.13 -5.94 -3.43
C GLY A 159 -5.48 -5.42 -2.15
N THR A 160 -4.61 -4.50 -2.29
CA THR A 160 -3.90 -3.83 -1.19
C THR A 160 -3.58 -2.46 -1.73
N VAL A 161 -3.77 -1.41 -0.97
CA VAL A 161 -3.34 -0.09 -1.39
C VAL A 161 -2.08 0.31 -0.63
N GLY A 162 -1.23 1.08 -1.29
CA GLY A 162 -0.04 1.58 -0.64
C GLY A 162 0.53 2.82 -1.27
N ALA A 163 1.42 3.47 -0.54
CA ALA A 163 2.09 4.68 -0.97
C ALA A 163 3.52 4.73 -0.42
N VAL A 164 4.42 5.32 -1.21
CA VAL A 164 5.76 5.75 -0.79
C VAL A 164 5.97 7.19 -1.22
N ALA A 165 6.57 8.00 -0.36
CA ALA A 165 6.80 9.41 -0.61
C ALA A 165 8.21 9.84 -0.21
N LEU A 166 8.72 10.85 -0.94
CA LEU A 166 9.91 11.63 -0.60
C LEU A 166 9.49 13.09 -0.48
N ASP A 167 9.78 13.74 0.62
CA ASP A 167 9.48 15.15 0.83
C ASP A 167 10.65 16.09 0.50
N ARG A 168 10.41 17.40 0.58
CA ARG A 168 11.43 18.44 0.29
C ARG A 168 12.61 18.43 1.25
N ALA A 169 12.45 17.90 2.46
CA ALA A 169 13.52 17.73 3.44
C ALA A 169 14.41 16.52 3.12
N GLY A 170 13.95 15.65 2.21
CA GLY A 170 14.65 14.42 1.82
C GLY A 170 14.26 13.22 2.68
N HIS A 171 13.13 13.30 3.39
CA HIS A 171 12.64 12.21 4.21
C HIS A 171 11.71 11.30 3.44
N LEU A 172 11.92 10.00 3.63
CA LEU A 172 11.13 8.93 3.04
C LEU A 172 10.02 8.47 3.99
N ALA A 173 8.90 8.05 3.45
CA ALA A 173 7.86 7.35 4.19
C ALA A 173 7.20 6.26 3.33
N ALA A 174 6.69 5.23 3.97
CA ALA A 174 5.92 4.16 3.35
C ALA A 174 4.66 3.85 4.17
N GLY A 175 3.60 3.44 3.50
CA GLY A 175 2.40 2.93 4.13
C GLY A 175 1.71 1.92 3.24
N THR A 176 0.99 0.99 3.88
CA THR A 176 0.21 -0.05 3.20
C THR A 176 -1.07 -0.29 3.98
N SER A 177 -2.19 -0.50 3.29
CA SER A 177 -3.50 -0.80 3.88
C SER A 177 -4.24 -1.85 3.06
N THR A 178 -4.95 -2.77 3.72
CA THR A 178 -5.59 -3.91 3.05
C THR A 178 -6.80 -4.44 3.79
N GLY A 179 -7.76 -5.01 3.05
CA GLY A 179 -8.77 -5.94 3.56
C GLY A 179 -8.31 -7.40 3.59
N GLY A 180 -7.07 -7.65 3.11
CA GLY A 180 -6.46 -8.97 3.11
C GLY A 180 -6.56 -9.68 1.77
N ILE A 181 -7.18 -10.82 1.75
CA ILE A 181 -7.43 -11.63 0.55
C ILE A 181 -8.89 -12.10 0.55
N ARG A 182 -9.42 -12.36 -0.61
CA ARG A 182 -10.77 -12.93 -0.74
C ARG A 182 -10.87 -14.23 0.06
N ARG A 183 -11.95 -14.42 0.83
CA ARG A 183 -12.15 -15.57 1.73
C ARG A 183 -11.04 -15.74 2.77
N ARG A 184 -10.48 -14.63 3.22
CA ARG A 184 -9.48 -14.58 4.28
C ARG A 184 -9.91 -15.46 5.46
N HIS A 185 -9.03 -16.37 5.88
CA HIS A 185 -9.29 -17.17 7.09
C HIS A 185 -9.39 -16.23 8.31
N PRO A 186 -10.40 -16.38 9.17
CA PRO A 186 -10.52 -15.60 10.39
C PRO A 186 -9.22 -15.60 11.20
N GLY A 187 -8.75 -14.39 11.56
CA GLY A 187 -7.47 -14.21 12.27
C GLY A 187 -6.22 -14.25 11.40
N ARG A 188 -6.32 -14.48 10.09
CA ARG A 188 -5.15 -14.38 9.19
C ARG A 188 -4.71 -12.90 9.11
N VAL A 189 -3.43 -12.67 9.27
CA VAL A 189 -2.76 -11.39 9.02
C VAL A 189 -1.75 -11.58 7.89
N GLY A 190 -1.80 -10.71 6.87
CA GLY A 190 -0.86 -10.70 5.75
C GLY A 190 0.41 -9.92 6.05
N ASP A 191 1.13 -9.58 4.98
CA ASP A 191 2.37 -8.82 5.04
C ASP A 191 2.18 -7.32 5.30
N SER A 192 1.04 -6.76 4.89
CA SER A 192 0.79 -5.31 4.90
C SER A 192 1.06 -4.64 6.26
N PRO A 193 0.59 -5.16 7.41
CA PRO A 193 0.83 -4.55 8.71
C PRO A 193 2.18 -4.93 9.33
N ILE A 194 2.99 -5.74 8.66
CA ILE A 194 4.27 -6.24 9.20
C ILE A 194 5.43 -5.43 8.63
N ILE A 195 6.04 -4.63 9.48
CA ILE A 195 7.23 -3.84 9.15
C ILE A 195 8.37 -4.73 8.68
N GLY A 196 8.92 -4.39 7.52
CA GLY A 196 9.95 -5.19 6.84
C GLY A 196 9.39 -6.23 5.86
N ALA A 197 8.11 -6.64 5.98
CA ALA A 197 7.50 -7.55 5.03
C ALA A 197 6.74 -6.80 3.92
N GLY A 198 5.65 -6.12 4.26
CA GLY A 198 4.81 -5.37 3.31
C GLY A 198 5.05 -3.87 3.32
N THR A 199 5.61 -3.32 4.41
CA THR A 199 5.85 -1.89 4.61
C THR A 199 7.23 -1.68 5.22
N TYR A 200 8.03 -0.76 4.65
CA TYR A 200 9.33 -0.38 5.21
C TYR A 200 9.74 1.01 4.74
N ALA A 201 10.36 1.80 5.61
CA ALA A 201 10.99 3.07 5.24
C ALA A 201 12.23 3.36 6.08
N ASP A 202 13.30 3.82 5.43
CA ASP A 202 14.55 4.26 6.06
C ASP A 202 15.24 5.24 5.10
N ASP A 203 15.49 6.46 5.56
CA ASP A 203 16.12 7.52 4.75
C ASP A 203 17.50 7.15 4.24
N ALA A 204 18.21 6.26 4.93
CA ALA A 204 19.52 5.78 4.51
C ALA A 204 19.42 4.79 3.33
N THR A 205 18.25 4.27 3.03
CA THR A 205 18.06 3.23 2.03
C THR A 205 16.87 3.47 1.11
N VAL A 206 15.66 3.03 1.51
CA VAL A 206 14.48 3.01 0.65
C VAL A 206 13.17 3.13 1.45
N ALA A 207 12.10 3.54 0.77
CA ALA A 207 10.71 3.31 1.16
C ALA A 207 10.10 2.23 0.25
N VAL A 208 9.37 1.27 0.83
CA VAL A 208 8.76 0.13 0.14
C VAL A 208 7.33 -0.08 0.61
N SER A 209 6.40 -0.25 -0.35
CA SER A 209 5.07 -0.79 -0.10
C SER A 209 4.81 -1.95 -1.06
N ALA A 210 4.29 -3.06 -0.53
CA ALA A 210 4.11 -4.32 -1.23
C ALA A 210 2.64 -4.70 -1.37
N THR A 211 2.34 -5.52 -2.38
CA THR A 211 1.02 -6.09 -2.64
C THR A 211 1.17 -7.47 -3.28
N GLY A 212 0.34 -8.44 -2.87
CA GLY A 212 0.38 -9.78 -3.44
C GLY A 212 0.00 -10.88 -2.46
N GLU A 213 0.58 -12.06 -2.66
CA GLU A 213 0.40 -13.22 -1.79
C GLU A 213 1.25 -13.06 -0.51
N GLY A 214 0.67 -12.43 0.50
CA GLY A 214 1.33 -11.97 1.73
C GLY A 214 2.21 -12.99 2.42
N GLU A 215 1.88 -14.28 2.35
CA GLU A 215 2.63 -15.37 2.95
C GLU A 215 4.06 -15.49 2.39
N TYR A 216 4.25 -15.15 1.11
CA TYR A 216 5.59 -15.13 0.51
C TYR A 216 6.38 -13.91 0.93
N PHE A 217 5.73 -12.74 1.00
CA PHE A 217 6.35 -11.50 1.48
C PHE A 217 6.77 -11.61 2.95
N LEU A 218 5.91 -12.20 3.80
CA LEU A 218 6.20 -12.46 5.21
C LEU A 218 7.44 -13.35 5.38
N ARG A 219 7.48 -14.51 4.71
CA ARG A 219 8.59 -15.44 4.82
C ARG A 219 9.91 -14.90 4.26
N ALA A 220 9.82 -14.00 3.28
CA ALA A 220 10.98 -13.35 2.67
C ALA A 220 11.43 -12.11 3.43
N VAL A 221 10.56 -11.52 4.28
CA VAL A 221 10.74 -10.17 4.85
C VAL A 221 11.08 -9.18 3.72
N LEU A 222 10.27 -9.21 2.64
CA LEU A 222 10.68 -8.78 1.31
C LEU A 222 10.99 -7.28 1.23
N ALA A 223 10.22 -6.44 1.92
CA ALA A 223 10.46 -5.00 1.92
C ALA A 223 11.85 -4.67 2.54
N HIS A 224 12.23 -5.37 3.61
CA HIS A 224 13.55 -5.22 4.21
C HIS A 224 14.65 -5.92 3.38
N ASP A 225 14.40 -7.04 2.67
CA ASP A 225 15.39 -7.66 1.76
C ASP A 225 15.82 -6.66 0.68
N ILE A 226 14.89 -5.84 0.15
CA ILE A 226 15.21 -4.77 -0.80
C ILE A 226 16.12 -3.73 -0.14
N ALA A 227 15.76 -3.22 1.05
CA ALA A 227 16.56 -2.26 1.80
C ALA A 227 17.98 -2.81 2.11
N ALA A 228 18.07 -4.07 2.53
CA ALA A 228 19.33 -4.74 2.84
C ALA A 228 20.22 -4.89 1.60
N ARG A 229 19.66 -5.17 0.42
CA ARG A 229 20.42 -5.22 -0.84
C ARG A 229 21.02 -3.86 -1.21
N VAL A 230 20.30 -2.78 -0.95
CA VAL A 230 20.82 -1.42 -1.12
C VAL A 230 21.90 -1.14 -0.08
N ALA A 231 21.59 -1.32 1.22
CA ALA A 231 22.48 -0.96 2.33
C ALA A 231 23.76 -1.77 2.37
N TYR A 232 23.65 -3.09 2.31
CA TYR A 232 24.77 -4.01 2.50
C TYR A 232 25.34 -4.55 1.20
N GLY A 233 24.50 -4.64 0.16
CA GLY A 233 24.90 -5.15 -1.16
C GLY A 233 25.36 -4.06 -2.13
N GLY A 234 25.17 -2.78 -1.80
CA GLY A 234 25.50 -1.65 -2.68
C GLY A 234 24.73 -1.68 -4.02
N ARG A 235 23.55 -2.33 -4.04
CA ARG A 235 22.73 -2.43 -5.24
C ARG A 235 22.04 -1.12 -5.53
N ARG A 236 21.86 -0.78 -6.81
CA ARG A 236 20.95 0.28 -7.22
C ARG A 236 19.52 -0.13 -6.93
N LEU A 237 18.63 0.83 -6.67
CA LEU A 237 17.24 0.60 -6.29
C LEU A 237 16.51 -0.40 -7.22
N ALA A 238 16.57 -0.16 -8.54
CA ALA A 238 15.90 -1.01 -9.53
C ALA A 238 16.42 -2.45 -9.53
N ASP A 239 17.75 -2.63 -9.39
CA ASP A 239 18.38 -3.94 -9.35
C ASP A 239 18.00 -4.68 -8.06
N ALA A 240 18.05 -3.99 -6.90
CA ALA A 240 17.67 -4.55 -5.60
C ALA A 240 16.20 -5.03 -5.59
N ALA A 241 15.28 -4.21 -6.08
CA ALA A 241 13.86 -4.55 -6.16
C ALA A 241 13.61 -5.72 -7.13
N THR A 242 14.23 -5.70 -8.31
CA THR A 242 14.08 -6.77 -9.32
C THR A 242 14.65 -8.10 -8.83
N GLU A 243 15.85 -8.09 -8.25
CA GLU A 243 16.49 -9.29 -7.71
C GLU A 243 15.68 -9.87 -6.55
N SER A 244 15.20 -9.02 -5.62
CA SER A 244 14.40 -9.45 -4.50
C SER A 244 13.08 -10.09 -4.96
N LEU A 245 12.33 -9.44 -5.83
CA LEU A 245 11.09 -9.98 -6.36
C LEU A 245 11.32 -11.32 -7.10
N ARG A 246 12.35 -11.38 -7.96
CA ARG A 246 12.67 -12.60 -8.72
C ARG A 246 13.08 -13.75 -7.81
N GLU A 247 13.99 -13.52 -6.85
CA GLU A 247 14.60 -14.58 -6.06
C GLU A 247 13.78 -15.00 -4.86
N ARG A 248 13.13 -14.03 -4.20
CA ARG A 248 12.39 -14.26 -2.96
C ARG A 248 10.92 -14.56 -3.18
N LEU A 249 10.33 -14.03 -4.27
CA LEU A 249 8.92 -14.20 -4.59
C LEU A 249 8.74 -15.16 -5.79
N THR A 250 9.11 -14.75 -7.00
CA THR A 250 8.82 -15.48 -8.24
C THR A 250 9.42 -16.88 -8.25
N ALA A 251 10.69 -17.04 -7.87
CA ALA A 251 11.37 -18.33 -7.83
C ALA A 251 10.78 -19.28 -6.77
N LYS A 252 9.97 -18.77 -5.84
CA LYS A 252 9.28 -19.57 -4.83
C LYS A 252 7.81 -19.83 -5.19
N GLY A 253 7.36 -19.39 -6.37
CA GLY A 253 5.98 -19.53 -6.85
C GLY A 253 5.02 -18.45 -6.35
N GLY A 254 5.53 -17.40 -5.68
CA GLY A 254 4.71 -16.30 -5.18
C GLY A 254 4.42 -15.27 -6.27
N ARG A 255 3.30 -14.57 -6.10
CA ARG A 255 2.81 -13.52 -7.01
C ARG A 255 2.60 -12.21 -6.26
N GLY A 256 2.94 -11.09 -6.92
CA GLY A 256 2.74 -9.77 -6.37
C GLY A 256 3.66 -8.73 -6.98
N GLY A 257 3.75 -7.58 -6.32
CA GLY A 257 4.59 -6.47 -6.76
C GLY A 257 4.93 -5.53 -5.60
N VAL A 258 5.80 -4.59 -5.90
CA VAL A 258 6.25 -3.54 -4.98
C VAL A 258 6.33 -2.19 -5.68
N ILE A 259 6.08 -1.14 -4.93
CA ILE A 259 6.55 0.20 -5.25
C ILE A 259 7.68 0.54 -4.30
N VAL A 260 8.78 1.05 -4.82
CA VAL A 260 9.97 1.41 -4.06
C VAL A 260 10.48 2.79 -4.45
N LEU A 261 11.05 3.49 -3.49
CA LEU A 261 11.56 4.86 -3.66
C LEU A 261 12.80 5.04 -2.80
N ASP A 262 13.79 5.75 -3.33
CA ASP A 262 14.97 6.20 -2.59
C ASP A 262 15.08 7.74 -2.61
N ALA A 263 16.12 8.26 -2.00
CA ALA A 263 16.39 9.69 -1.94
C ALA A 263 16.69 10.34 -3.32
N ALA A 264 16.88 9.55 -4.39
CA ALA A 264 17.00 10.07 -5.74
C ALA A 264 15.67 10.56 -6.34
N GLY A 265 14.54 10.15 -5.74
CA GLY A 265 13.22 10.60 -6.14
C GLY A 265 12.68 10.00 -7.43
N ALA A 266 13.22 8.84 -7.85
CA ALA A 266 12.78 8.10 -9.03
C ALA A 266 12.13 6.77 -8.61
N PRO A 267 10.80 6.71 -8.43
CA PRO A 267 10.14 5.51 -7.96
C PRO A 267 10.24 4.38 -8.98
N VAL A 268 10.47 3.16 -8.46
CA VAL A 268 10.51 1.91 -9.22
C VAL A 268 9.30 1.07 -8.84
N MET A 269 8.65 0.45 -9.82
CA MET A 269 7.44 -0.35 -9.65
C MET A 269 7.63 -1.66 -10.38
N ILE A 270 7.68 -2.76 -9.65
CA ILE A 270 7.98 -4.10 -10.20
C ILE A 270 6.95 -5.10 -9.71
N PHE A 271 6.46 -5.93 -10.62
CA PHE A 271 5.46 -6.94 -10.34
C PHE A 271 5.60 -8.14 -11.30
N ASN A 272 5.03 -9.29 -10.91
CA ASN A 272 4.99 -10.52 -11.71
C ASN A 272 3.57 -11.05 -11.93
N THR A 273 2.57 -10.18 -11.79
CA THR A 273 1.14 -10.46 -12.05
C THR A 273 0.69 -9.82 -13.37
N PRO A 274 -0.41 -10.27 -13.99
CA PRO A 274 -0.95 -9.63 -15.20
C PRO A 274 -1.30 -8.16 -15.01
N THR A 275 -1.69 -7.77 -13.78
CA THR A 275 -2.16 -6.43 -13.45
C THR A 275 -1.56 -5.94 -12.14
N MET A 276 -1.12 -4.70 -12.12
CA MET A 276 -0.81 -3.92 -10.92
C MET A 276 -1.28 -2.48 -11.13
N ALA A 277 -2.37 -2.11 -10.47
CA ALA A 277 -2.84 -0.73 -10.45
C ALA A 277 -1.81 0.13 -9.74
N ARG A 278 -1.24 1.14 -10.42
CA ARG A 278 -0.11 1.92 -9.90
C ARG A 278 -0.04 3.31 -10.51
N GLY A 279 0.68 4.20 -9.85
CA GLY A 279 0.91 5.53 -10.39
C GLY A 279 1.93 6.31 -9.59
N ARG A 280 2.34 7.44 -10.16
CA ARG A 280 3.26 8.39 -9.54
C ARG A 280 2.92 9.82 -9.89
N VAL A 281 3.44 10.73 -9.10
CA VAL A 281 3.55 12.15 -9.46
C VAL A 281 4.92 12.65 -9.03
N LEU A 282 5.62 13.29 -9.96
CA LEU A 282 6.97 13.85 -9.76
C LEU A 282 6.88 15.36 -9.67
N GLU A 283 7.77 15.99 -8.88
CA GLU A 283 7.86 17.46 -8.81
C GLU A 283 8.05 18.08 -10.19
N SER A 284 8.83 17.45 -11.07
CA SER A 284 9.16 17.97 -12.40
C SER A 284 7.95 18.11 -13.34
N SER A 285 6.93 17.27 -13.17
CA SER A 285 5.72 17.33 -14.01
C SER A 285 4.50 17.89 -13.27
N GLY A 286 4.38 17.60 -11.99
CA GLY A 286 3.18 17.89 -11.19
C GLY A 286 1.91 17.16 -11.69
N ILE A 287 2.05 16.25 -12.65
CA ILE A 287 0.93 15.56 -13.31
C ILE A 287 0.91 14.11 -12.85
N PRO A 288 -0.23 13.61 -12.33
CA PRO A 288 -0.40 12.19 -12.04
C PRO A 288 -0.27 11.33 -13.29
N GLU A 289 0.60 10.32 -13.22
CA GLU A 289 0.79 9.31 -14.25
C GLU A 289 0.37 7.95 -13.68
N VAL A 290 -0.47 7.20 -14.37
CA VAL A 290 -1.01 5.92 -13.89
C VAL A 290 -0.97 4.83 -14.95
N ALA A 291 -0.88 3.58 -14.51
CA ALA A 291 -1.03 2.37 -15.32
C ALA A 291 -1.72 1.28 -14.50
N LEU A 292 -2.34 0.32 -15.19
CA LEU A 292 -2.97 -0.84 -14.57
C LEU A 292 -2.30 -2.16 -14.96
N PHE A 293 -1.82 -2.24 -16.20
CA PHE A 293 -1.26 -3.44 -16.81
C PHE A 293 0.26 -3.29 -17.00
N ASP A 294 0.90 -4.27 -17.64
CA ASP A 294 2.29 -4.16 -18.08
C ASP A 294 2.40 -3.17 -19.25
N GLU A 295 2.30 -1.91 -18.92
CA GLU A 295 2.31 -0.76 -19.81
C GLU A 295 3.03 0.41 -19.15
N GLU A 296 3.49 1.38 -19.94
CA GLU A 296 4.07 2.62 -19.40
C GLU A 296 3.01 3.44 -18.66
N LEU A 297 3.46 4.19 -17.66
CA LEU A 297 2.62 5.16 -16.95
C LEU A 297 2.20 6.28 -17.92
N THR A 298 0.93 6.62 -17.94
CA THR A 298 0.40 7.68 -18.79
C THR A 298 -0.28 8.77 -17.96
N PRO A 299 -0.14 10.05 -18.36
CA PRO A 299 -0.81 11.16 -17.69
C PRO A 299 -2.32 10.97 -17.60
N VAL A 300 -2.90 11.44 -16.50
CA VAL A 300 -4.35 11.57 -16.34
C VAL A 300 -4.67 13.07 -16.28
N THR A 301 -5.31 13.53 -17.34
CA THR A 301 -5.76 14.94 -17.47
C THR A 301 -7.20 15.11 -17.01
#